data_a9f6e314e5ae09c2338ba61416ae7531
#
_entry.id   a9f6e314e5ae09c2338ba61416ae7531
#
_cell.length_a   1.000
_cell.length_b   1.000
_cell.length_c   1.000
_cell.angle_alpha   90.00
_cell.angle_beta   90.00
_cell.angle_gamma   90.00
#
_symmetry.space_group_name_H-M   'P 1'
#
loop_
_entity.id
_entity.type
_entity.pdbx_description
1 polymer ?
#
loop_
_entity_poly.entity_id
_entity_poly.type
_entity_poly.pdbx_seq_one_letter_code
_entity_poly.pdbx_strand_id
1 'polypeptide(L)'
;AFSDLTDQPMFNWTEETDPLPNLHALQKDPHALSGHIVVPGFAGGTANTEFDALTGMQTNALSVTATSAMRVVNRNLDSLFRVFGADGYRTSFYHPGDAWFYNRENVYRWLGAEHEVFAKDMKDLEYKGRWVTDDYMAGLIEEEFETAVSEGRPLFNYTTTIQNHMSYTADKYGEGYVFPPVSTTADISPDTRSMLEVYTEGVRDADAMLGRLTAYFAEREEPVV
;
A
#
# COMPACT_ATOMS: atom_id res chain seq x y z
N ALA A 1 -1.78 -3.61 2.53
CA ALA A 1 -2.07 -4.64 3.54
C ALA A 1 -0.82 -4.89 4.37
N PHE A 2 -0.95 -4.91 5.66
CA PHE A 2 0.13 -5.27 6.59
C PHE A 2 0.08 -6.77 6.88
N SER A 3 1.25 -7.37 7.02
CA SER A 3 1.37 -8.64 7.71
C SER A 3 1.65 -8.34 9.17
N ASP A 4 0.71 -8.60 10.04
CA ASP A 4 0.88 -8.35 11.47
C ASP A 4 1.83 -9.39 12.07
N LEU A 5 3.09 -8.98 12.20
CA LEU A 5 4.12 -9.81 12.84
C LEU A 5 3.89 -9.97 14.33
N THR A 6 3.11 -9.09 14.95
CA THR A 6 2.89 -9.09 16.40
C THR A 6 1.93 -10.19 16.85
N ASP A 7 1.08 -10.67 15.94
CA ASP A 7 0.21 -11.82 16.18
C ASP A 7 0.96 -13.18 16.20
N GLN A 8 2.23 -13.19 15.81
CA GLN A 8 3.01 -14.42 15.74
C GLN A 8 3.69 -14.70 17.08
N PRO A 9 3.37 -15.82 17.77
CA PRO A 9 3.84 -16.09 19.13
C PRO A 9 5.35 -16.33 19.26
N MET A 10 6.06 -16.46 18.13
CA MET A 10 7.51 -16.64 18.11
C MET A 10 8.29 -15.33 18.25
N PHE A 11 7.66 -14.18 18.11
CA PHE A 11 8.30 -12.88 18.26
C PHE A 11 8.02 -12.28 19.62
N ASN A 12 9.02 -11.61 20.19
CA ASN A 12 8.91 -10.94 21.48
C ASN A 12 8.91 -9.43 21.25
N TRP A 13 7.74 -8.87 21.03
CA TRP A 13 7.54 -7.43 20.92
C TRP A 13 7.27 -6.82 22.27
N THR A 14 7.81 -5.65 22.48
CA THR A 14 7.50 -4.77 23.62
C THR A 14 6.89 -3.47 23.06
N GLU A 15 6.36 -2.64 23.93
CA GLU A 15 5.84 -1.33 23.52
C GLU A 15 6.89 -0.48 22.78
N GLU A 16 8.17 -0.62 23.16
CA GLU A 16 9.28 0.12 22.54
C GLU A 16 9.73 -0.48 21.20
N THR A 17 9.51 -1.77 20.98
CA THR A 17 9.98 -2.50 19.78
C THR A 17 8.86 -2.83 18.80
N ASP A 18 7.60 -2.52 19.17
CA ASP A 18 6.43 -2.74 18.34
C ASP A 18 6.62 -2.13 16.93
N PRO A 19 6.50 -2.92 15.86
CA PRO A 19 6.62 -2.42 14.51
C PRO A 19 5.34 -1.74 13.99
N LEU A 20 4.22 -1.85 14.70
CA LEU A 20 2.88 -1.44 14.26
C LEU A 20 2.12 -0.61 15.32
N PRO A 21 2.75 0.37 16.00
CA PRO A 21 2.11 1.09 17.09
C PRO A 21 0.86 1.88 16.63
N ASN A 22 0.84 2.44 15.42
CA ASN A 22 -0.30 3.18 14.89
C ASN A 22 -1.46 2.26 14.53
N LEU A 23 -1.17 1.12 13.89
CA LEU A 23 -2.19 0.09 13.61
C LEU A 23 -2.83 -0.41 14.91
N HIS A 24 -2.03 -0.72 15.93
CA HIS A 24 -2.53 -1.18 17.23
C HIS A 24 -3.32 -0.11 18.00
N ALA A 25 -2.98 1.16 17.80
CA ALA A 25 -3.78 2.26 18.33
C ALA A 25 -5.15 2.33 17.63
N LEU A 26 -5.19 2.23 16.30
CA LEU A 26 -6.44 2.20 15.53
C LEU A 26 -7.31 0.99 15.87
N GLN A 27 -6.71 -0.19 16.07
CA GLN A 27 -7.48 -1.39 16.48
C GLN A 27 -8.19 -1.23 17.83
N LYS A 28 -7.74 -0.30 18.67
CA LYS A 28 -8.35 0.03 19.96
C LYS A 28 -9.31 1.22 19.87
N ASP A 29 -9.31 1.94 18.75
CA ASP A 29 -10.18 3.09 18.53
C ASP A 29 -11.62 2.61 18.24
N PRO A 30 -12.64 3.07 18.99
CA PRO A 30 -14.03 2.67 18.78
C PRO A 30 -14.61 3.17 17.44
N HIS A 31 -13.94 4.09 16.77
CA HIS A 31 -14.33 4.61 15.45
C HIS A 31 -13.62 3.92 14.29
N ALA A 32 -12.67 3.02 14.56
CA ALA A 32 -11.98 2.25 13.57
C ALA A 32 -12.54 0.83 13.44
N LEU A 33 -12.55 0.32 12.21
CA LEU A 33 -12.87 -1.08 11.92
C LEU A 33 -11.61 -1.79 11.42
N SER A 34 -11.31 -2.92 12.01
CA SER A 34 -10.21 -3.79 11.58
C SER A 34 -10.70 -5.20 11.30
N GLY A 35 -9.93 -5.93 10.47
CA GLY A 35 -10.27 -7.31 10.15
C GLY A 35 -9.20 -7.96 9.27
N HIS A 36 -9.37 -9.26 9.03
CA HIS A 36 -8.50 -10.02 8.14
C HIS A 36 -9.03 -9.99 6.71
N ILE A 37 -8.17 -9.63 5.77
CA ILE A 37 -8.48 -9.71 4.34
C ILE A 37 -7.83 -10.98 3.80
N VAL A 38 -8.66 -11.84 3.20
CA VAL A 38 -8.17 -13.03 2.50
C VAL A 38 -8.20 -12.75 1.00
N VAL A 39 -7.01 -12.73 0.40
CA VAL A 39 -6.90 -12.58 -1.07
C VAL A 39 -7.04 -13.95 -1.74
N PRO A 40 -7.78 -14.07 -2.86
CA PRO A 40 -7.98 -15.35 -3.53
C PRO A 40 -6.75 -15.83 -4.30
N GLY A 41 -5.74 -14.99 -4.47
CA GLY A 41 -4.48 -15.31 -5.14
C GLY A 41 -3.46 -15.96 -4.20
N PHE A 42 -2.55 -16.75 -4.77
CA PHE A 42 -1.44 -17.38 -4.05
C PHE A 42 -0.10 -16.72 -4.42
N ALA A 43 0.77 -16.54 -3.42
CA ALA A 43 2.18 -16.21 -3.56
C ALA A 43 2.49 -14.97 -4.43
N GLY A 44 2.11 -13.79 -3.99
CA GLY A 44 2.46 -12.52 -4.62
C GLY A 44 1.44 -12.09 -5.69
N GLY A 45 1.84 -11.14 -6.54
CA GLY A 45 0.94 -10.62 -7.56
C GLY A 45 0.02 -9.52 -7.02
N THR A 46 0.61 -8.45 -6.47
CA THR A 46 -0.11 -7.25 -6.00
C THR A 46 -1.15 -6.79 -7.02
N ALA A 47 -0.80 -6.80 -8.32
CA ALA A 47 -1.70 -6.44 -9.41
C ALA A 47 -2.97 -7.29 -9.49
N ASN A 48 -2.93 -8.56 -9.07
CA ASN A 48 -4.11 -9.40 -9.01
C ASN A 48 -5.03 -8.98 -7.86
N THR A 49 -4.45 -8.69 -6.69
CA THR A 49 -5.20 -8.18 -5.54
C THR A 49 -5.79 -6.80 -5.81
N GLU A 50 -5.03 -5.91 -6.48
CA GLU A 50 -5.55 -4.63 -6.97
C GLU A 50 -6.77 -4.82 -7.86
N PHE A 51 -6.68 -5.73 -8.84
CA PHE A 51 -7.77 -6.05 -9.74
C PHE A 51 -9.00 -6.60 -9.00
N ASP A 52 -8.80 -7.61 -8.14
CA ASP A 52 -9.87 -8.22 -7.36
C ASP A 52 -10.59 -7.19 -6.48
N ALA A 53 -9.84 -6.35 -5.78
CA ALA A 53 -10.39 -5.32 -4.90
C ALA A 53 -11.17 -4.23 -5.65
N LEU A 54 -10.63 -3.78 -6.80
CA LEU A 54 -11.21 -2.68 -7.56
C LEU A 54 -12.40 -3.08 -8.43
N THR A 55 -12.48 -4.35 -8.86
CA THR A 55 -13.54 -4.82 -9.77
C THR A 55 -14.57 -5.73 -9.11
N GLY A 56 -14.25 -6.29 -7.92
CA GLY A 56 -15.04 -7.35 -7.31
C GLY A 56 -14.97 -8.70 -8.05
N MET A 57 -14.16 -8.79 -9.11
CA MET A 57 -13.93 -10.04 -9.85
C MET A 57 -12.82 -10.83 -9.16
N GLN A 58 -12.83 -12.13 -9.36
CA GLN A 58 -11.77 -13.01 -8.87
C GLN A 58 -10.80 -13.34 -9.99
N THR A 59 -9.54 -12.95 -9.85
CA THR A 59 -8.47 -13.27 -10.81
C THR A 59 -8.43 -14.77 -11.15
N ASN A 60 -8.67 -15.64 -10.17
CA ASN A 60 -8.70 -17.08 -10.35
C ASN A 60 -9.79 -17.55 -11.33
N ALA A 61 -10.85 -16.78 -11.52
CA ALA A 61 -11.92 -17.08 -12.47
C ALA A 61 -11.59 -16.67 -13.90
N LEU A 62 -10.57 -15.82 -14.13
CA LEU A 62 -10.20 -15.34 -15.45
C LEU A 62 -9.37 -16.35 -16.23
N SER A 63 -8.38 -16.96 -15.61
CA SER A 63 -7.55 -18.03 -16.17
C SER A 63 -6.56 -18.56 -15.12
N VAL A 64 -6.40 -19.87 -15.06
CA VAL A 64 -5.37 -20.52 -14.24
C VAL A 64 -3.93 -20.28 -14.74
N THR A 65 -3.79 -19.77 -15.96
CA THR A 65 -2.49 -19.49 -16.58
C THR A 65 -2.14 -18.00 -16.61
N ALA A 66 -3.06 -17.12 -16.22
CA ALA A 66 -2.81 -15.70 -16.18
C ALA A 66 -1.84 -15.35 -15.03
N THR A 67 -0.66 -14.89 -15.37
CA THR A 67 0.34 -14.40 -14.38
C THR A 67 -0.07 -13.06 -13.77
N SER A 68 -0.97 -12.34 -14.42
CA SER A 68 -1.59 -11.11 -13.91
C SER A 68 -2.91 -10.87 -14.64
N ALA A 69 -3.98 -10.62 -13.87
CA ALA A 69 -5.28 -10.22 -14.40
C ALA A 69 -5.17 -8.96 -15.29
N MET A 70 -4.33 -8.02 -14.90
CA MET A 70 -4.14 -6.77 -15.65
C MET A 70 -3.63 -6.96 -17.08
N ARG A 71 -2.94 -8.07 -17.37
CA ARG A 71 -2.46 -8.37 -18.74
C ARG A 71 -3.58 -8.80 -19.70
N VAL A 72 -4.70 -9.24 -19.20
CA VAL A 72 -5.85 -9.66 -20.02
C VAL A 72 -6.92 -8.58 -20.11
N VAL A 73 -6.85 -7.54 -19.31
CA VAL A 73 -7.72 -6.36 -19.40
C VAL A 73 -7.34 -5.57 -20.65
N ASN A 74 -8.31 -5.37 -21.55
CA ASN A 74 -8.12 -4.66 -22.82
C ASN A 74 -9.32 -3.78 -23.21
N ARG A 75 -10.21 -3.51 -22.27
CA ARG A 75 -11.42 -2.71 -22.44
C ARG A 75 -11.91 -2.15 -21.10
N ASN A 76 -12.85 -1.22 -21.18
CA ASN A 76 -13.52 -0.70 -20.00
C ASN A 76 -14.19 -1.83 -19.20
N LEU A 77 -14.00 -1.81 -17.90
CA LEU A 77 -14.62 -2.70 -16.94
C LEU A 77 -15.31 -1.88 -15.85
N ASP A 78 -16.34 -2.47 -15.25
CA ASP A 78 -16.92 -1.92 -14.03
C ASP A 78 -15.90 -2.01 -12.88
N SER A 79 -15.85 -0.97 -12.08
CA SER A 79 -14.87 -0.86 -10.99
C SER A 79 -15.31 0.18 -9.96
N LEU A 80 -14.64 0.20 -8.82
CA LEU A 80 -14.87 1.24 -7.81
C LEU A 80 -14.61 2.65 -8.36
N PHE A 81 -13.61 2.85 -9.24
CA PHE A 81 -13.41 4.17 -9.88
C PHE A 81 -14.64 4.63 -10.64
N ARG A 82 -15.30 3.73 -11.39
CA ARG A 82 -16.52 4.09 -12.15
C ARG A 82 -17.71 4.31 -11.24
N VAL A 83 -17.84 3.53 -10.17
CA VAL A 83 -18.92 3.70 -9.20
C VAL A 83 -18.80 5.06 -8.53
N PHE A 84 -17.67 5.38 -7.96
CA PHE A 84 -17.45 6.66 -7.29
C PHE A 84 -17.44 7.83 -8.27
N GLY A 85 -16.86 7.67 -9.47
CA GLY A 85 -16.89 8.71 -10.50
C GLY A 85 -18.31 9.05 -10.98
N ALA A 86 -19.21 8.05 -11.08
CA ALA A 86 -20.60 8.29 -11.41
C ALA A 86 -21.35 9.09 -10.34
N ASP A 87 -20.91 8.99 -9.08
CA ASP A 87 -21.43 9.75 -7.94
C ASP A 87 -20.72 11.11 -7.75
N GLY A 88 -19.90 11.52 -8.72
CA GLY A 88 -19.24 12.84 -8.73
C GLY A 88 -17.91 12.92 -7.98
N TYR A 89 -17.40 11.79 -7.48
CA TYR A 89 -16.08 11.78 -6.85
C TYR A 89 -14.97 12.11 -7.86
N ARG A 90 -13.96 12.83 -7.41
CA ARG A 90 -12.65 12.84 -8.03
C ARG A 90 -12.01 11.49 -7.79
N THR A 91 -11.56 10.82 -8.83
CA THR A 91 -10.99 9.47 -8.70
C THR A 91 -9.54 9.45 -9.15
N SER A 92 -8.65 8.90 -8.31
CA SER A 92 -7.22 8.90 -8.59
C SER A 92 -6.52 7.59 -8.22
N PHE A 93 -5.51 7.24 -9.00
CA PHE A 93 -4.62 6.12 -8.77
C PHE A 93 -3.17 6.58 -8.70
N TYR A 94 -2.47 6.20 -7.63
CA TYR A 94 -1.07 6.56 -7.41
C TYR A 94 -0.18 5.33 -7.22
N HIS A 95 0.94 5.29 -7.94
CA HIS A 95 1.93 4.23 -7.80
C HIS A 95 3.34 4.74 -8.16
N PRO A 96 4.34 4.68 -7.25
CA PRO A 96 5.68 5.20 -7.50
C PRO A 96 6.57 4.20 -8.28
N GLY A 97 5.98 3.46 -9.17
CA GLY A 97 6.65 2.53 -10.09
C GLY A 97 6.41 2.89 -11.55
N ASP A 98 6.92 2.05 -12.44
CA ASP A 98 6.76 2.23 -13.88
C ASP A 98 5.32 2.02 -14.35
N ALA A 99 4.80 2.96 -15.10
CA ALA A 99 3.43 2.94 -15.64
C ALA A 99 3.16 1.72 -16.54
N TRP A 100 4.17 1.29 -17.30
CA TRP A 100 4.07 0.13 -18.20
C TRP A 100 4.06 -1.21 -17.48
N PHE A 101 4.56 -1.27 -16.24
CA PHE A 101 4.65 -2.53 -15.50
C PHE A 101 3.24 -3.03 -15.15
N TYR A 102 2.96 -4.29 -15.45
CA TYR A 102 1.61 -4.87 -15.45
C TYR A 102 0.59 -4.14 -16.35
N ASN A 103 1.03 -3.29 -17.29
CA ASN A 103 0.13 -2.50 -18.14
C ASN A 103 -0.77 -1.54 -17.34
N ARG A 104 -0.33 -1.09 -16.16
CA ARG A 104 -1.14 -0.29 -15.23
C ARG A 104 -1.72 0.96 -15.89
N GLU A 105 -0.93 1.73 -16.65
CA GLU A 105 -1.39 2.97 -17.29
C GLU A 105 -2.61 2.78 -18.20
N ASN A 106 -2.74 1.64 -18.88
CA ASN A 106 -3.91 1.35 -19.68
C ASN A 106 -5.04 0.78 -18.83
N VAL A 107 -4.72 -0.11 -17.89
CA VAL A 107 -5.71 -0.80 -17.06
C VAL A 107 -6.45 0.17 -16.18
N TYR A 108 -5.76 1.06 -15.47
CA TYR A 108 -6.42 2.02 -14.58
C TYR A 108 -7.31 3.00 -15.36
N ARG A 109 -6.90 3.41 -16.56
CA ARG A 109 -7.77 4.16 -17.48
C ARG A 109 -9.02 3.38 -17.88
N TRP A 110 -8.88 2.09 -18.19
CA TRP A 110 -10.04 1.24 -18.48
C TRP A 110 -10.91 0.97 -17.27
N LEU A 111 -10.34 0.97 -16.08
CA LEU A 111 -11.08 0.93 -14.83
C LEU A 111 -11.76 2.27 -14.49
N GLY A 112 -11.37 3.36 -15.16
CA GLY A 112 -12.03 4.67 -15.06
C GLY A 112 -11.42 5.59 -14.02
N ALA A 113 -10.16 5.40 -13.62
CA ALA A 113 -9.43 6.41 -12.87
C ALA A 113 -9.33 7.70 -13.69
N GLU A 114 -9.70 8.83 -13.09
CA GLU A 114 -9.66 10.15 -13.72
C GLU A 114 -8.23 10.69 -13.77
N HIS A 115 -7.48 10.44 -12.69
CA HIS A 115 -6.08 10.83 -12.55
C HIS A 115 -5.22 9.62 -12.24
N GLU A 116 -4.20 9.41 -13.04
CA GLU A 116 -3.20 8.36 -12.85
C GLU A 116 -1.84 9.01 -12.67
N VAL A 117 -1.16 8.73 -11.55
CA VAL A 117 0.15 9.30 -11.21
C VAL A 117 1.14 8.17 -10.97
N PHE A 118 2.16 8.09 -11.81
CA PHE A 118 3.25 7.14 -11.72
C PHE A 118 4.57 7.86 -11.42
N ALA A 119 5.65 7.10 -11.16
CA ALA A 119 6.96 7.67 -10.86
C ALA A 119 7.40 8.76 -11.87
N LYS A 120 7.09 8.57 -13.16
CA LYS A 120 7.42 9.54 -14.24
C LYS A 120 6.71 10.90 -14.10
N ASP A 121 5.59 10.94 -13.38
CA ASP A 121 4.73 12.11 -13.22
C ASP A 121 4.98 12.81 -11.86
N MET A 122 5.70 12.13 -10.95
CA MET A 122 6.03 12.63 -9.61
C MET A 122 7.25 13.54 -9.65
N LYS A 123 7.29 14.54 -8.76
CA LYS A 123 8.39 15.49 -8.64
C LYS A 123 9.07 15.31 -7.30
N ASP A 124 10.37 15.63 -7.25
CA ASP A 124 11.14 15.67 -6.01
C ASP A 124 11.01 14.37 -5.18
N LEU A 125 11.06 13.23 -5.88
CA LEU A 125 10.90 11.90 -5.28
C LEU A 125 11.87 11.70 -4.12
N GLU A 126 11.33 11.27 -2.98
CA GLU A 126 12.10 10.93 -1.79
C GLU A 126 12.35 9.43 -1.73
N TYR A 127 13.59 9.06 -1.43
CA TYR A 127 14.03 7.66 -1.47
C TYR A 127 14.63 7.20 -0.15
N LYS A 128 14.30 5.95 0.23
CA LYS A 128 15.03 5.16 1.22
C LYS A 128 15.69 3.99 0.47
N GLY A 129 17.01 4.06 0.32
CA GLY A 129 17.72 3.22 -0.64
C GLY A 129 17.29 3.54 -2.09
N ARG A 130 16.77 2.54 -2.80
CA ARG A 130 16.24 2.72 -4.17
C ARG A 130 14.72 2.86 -4.25
N TRP A 131 14.04 2.82 -3.11
CA TRP A 131 12.59 2.78 -3.05
C TRP A 131 12.03 4.14 -2.66
N VAL A 132 11.02 4.61 -3.38
CA VAL A 132 10.28 5.80 -3.01
C VAL A 132 9.62 5.56 -1.66
N THR A 133 9.71 6.55 -0.76
CA THR A 133 9.23 6.42 0.61
C THR A 133 7.71 6.41 0.70
N ASP A 134 7.20 5.67 1.67
CA ASP A 134 5.77 5.68 1.99
C ASP A 134 5.34 7.06 2.52
N ASP A 135 6.23 7.78 3.21
CA ASP A 135 5.98 9.14 3.68
C ASP A 135 5.79 10.14 2.54
N TYR A 136 6.60 10.05 1.48
CA TYR A 136 6.40 10.83 0.26
C TYR A 136 5.03 10.56 -0.37
N MET A 137 4.62 9.29 -0.41
CA MET A 137 3.30 8.91 -0.95
C MET A 137 2.16 9.43 -0.09
N ALA A 138 2.33 9.50 1.24
CA ALA A 138 1.36 10.14 2.13
C ALA A 138 1.16 11.62 1.76
N GLY A 139 2.26 12.36 1.54
CA GLY A 139 2.18 13.75 1.10
C GLY A 139 1.38 13.95 -0.19
N LEU A 140 1.58 13.06 -1.18
CA LEU A 140 0.80 13.12 -2.42
C LEU A 140 -0.70 12.84 -2.21
N ILE A 141 -1.05 11.96 -1.27
CA ILE A 141 -2.45 11.70 -0.92
C ILE A 141 -3.07 12.93 -0.25
N GLU A 142 -2.33 13.58 0.65
CA GLU A 142 -2.75 14.82 1.30
C GLU A 142 -2.98 15.94 0.26
N GLU A 143 -2.07 16.13 -0.69
CA GLU A 143 -2.19 17.11 -1.77
C GLU A 143 -3.40 16.84 -2.69
N GLU A 144 -3.64 15.58 -3.02
CA GLU A 144 -4.79 15.17 -3.84
C GLU A 144 -6.11 15.42 -3.11
N PHE A 145 -6.13 15.19 -1.79
CA PHE A 145 -7.28 15.51 -0.95
C PHE A 145 -7.57 17.02 -0.95
N GLU A 146 -6.57 17.86 -0.73
CA GLU A 146 -6.74 19.31 -0.77
C GLU A 146 -7.22 19.79 -2.16
N THR A 147 -6.74 19.14 -3.22
CA THR A 147 -7.21 19.42 -4.58
C THR A 147 -8.69 19.11 -4.73
N ALA A 148 -9.14 17.94 -4.27
CA ALA A 148 -10.54 17.53 -4.32
C ALA A 148 -11.43 18.48 -3.49
N VAL A 149 -11.00 18.88 -2.30
CA VAL A 149 -11.69 19.86 -1.44
C VAL A 149 -11.81 21.20 -2.17
N SER A 150 -10.74 21.68 -2.79
CA SER A 150 -10.76 22.94 -3.55
C SER A 150 -11.71 22.94 -4.74
N GLU A 151 -11.93 21.76 -5.32
CA GLU A 151 -12.91 21.54 -6.41
C GLU A 151 -14.35 21.32 -5.90
N GLY A 152 -14.54 21.21 -4.59
CA GLY A 152 -15.83 20.88 -3.97
C GLY A 152 -16.30 19.47 -4.30
N ARG A 153 -15.38 18.54 -4.52
CA ARG A 153 -15.65 17.15 -4.89
C ARG A 153 -15.18 16.20 -3.79
N PRO A 154 -15.91 15.13 -3.47
CA PRO A 154 -15.38 14.06 -2.67
C PRO A 154 -14.26 13.32 -3.43
N LEU A 155 -13.34 12.68 -2.71
CA LEU A 155 -12.20 11.96 -3.27
C LEU A 155 -12.36 10.45 -3.09
N PHE A 156 -12.08 9.68 -4.14
CA PHE A 156 -11.73 8.27 -4.08
C PHE A 156 -10.30 8.10 -4.60
N ASN A 157 -9.35 7.92 -3.69
CA ASN A 157 -7.96 7.65 -4.03
C ASN A 157 -7.61 6.19 -3.74
N TYR A 158 -6.93 5.55 -4.70
CA TYR A 158 -6.34 4.23 -4.53
C TYR A 158 -4.84 4.33 -4.77
N THR A 159 -4.06 4.13 -3.71
CA THR A 159 -2.60 4.22 -3.77
C THR A 159 -1.95 2.87 -3.46
N THR A 160 -1.01 2.46 -4.31
CA THR A 160 -0.17 1.28 -4.09
C THR A 160 1.27 1.74 -3.89
N THR A 161 1.78 1.64 -2.66
CA THR A 161 3.18 1.98 -2.34
C THR A 161 4.16 0.89 -2.79
N ILE A 162 5.47 1.13 -2.69
CA ILE A 162 6.50 0.18 -3.14
C ILE A 162 7.66 0.02 -2.14
N GLN A 163 7.75 0.85 -1.12
CA GLN A 163 8.95 0.92 -0.27
C GLN A 163 9.31 -0.41 0.35
N ASN A 164 8.32 -1.18 0.85
CA ASN A 164 8.58 -2.49 1.44
C ASN A 164 8.53 -3.66 0.42
N HIS A 165 8.72 -3.38 -0.88
CA HIS A 165 8.84 -4.46 -1.87
C HIS A 165 10.14 -5.25 -1.66
N MET A 166 10.11 -6.57 -1.94
CA MET A 166 11.31 -7.42 -1.94
C MET A 166 12.37 -6.89 -2.94
N SER A 167 13.67 -7.21 -2.79
CA SER A 167 14.24 -8.19 -1.87
C SER A 167 14.55 -7.54 -0.51
N TYR A 168 14.63 -8.38 0.52
CA TYR A 168 14.94 -7.97 1.90
C TYR A 168 16.41 -8.28 2.20
N THR A 169 17.32 -7.69 1.42
CA THR A 169 18.76 -7.82 1.59
C THR A 169 19.30 -6.77 2.57
N ALA A 170 20.38 -7.07 3.25
CA ALA A 170 20.97 -6.19 4.26
C ALA A 170 21.36 -4.79 3.72
N ASP A 171 21.56 -4.67 2.43
CA ASP A 171 21.90 -3.41 1.72
C ASP A 171 20.67 -2.70 1.13
N LYS A 172 19.45 -3.15 1.43
CA LYS A 172 18.19 -2.62 0.85
C LYS A 172 18.10 -1.10 0.93
N TYR A 173 18.49 -0.51 2.06
CA TYR A 173 18.43 0.93 2.31
C TYR A 173 19.80 1.63 2.26
N GLY A 174 20.78 0.95 1.68
CA GLY A 174 22.14 1.46 1.50
C GLY A 174 23.17 0.73 2.35
N GLU A 175 24.44 0.84 1.94
CA GLU A 175 25.54 0.22 2.66
C GLU A 175 25.68 0.84 4.07
N GLY A 176 25.79 -0.02 5.07
CA GLY A 176 25.94 0.41 6.48
C GLY A 176 24.65 0.85 7.16
N TYR A 177 23.48 0.72 6.54
CA TYR A 177 22.22 0.94 7.24
C TYR A 177 22.04 -0.09 8.36
N VAL A 178 21.72 0.40 9.56
CA VAL A 178 21.53 -0.44 10.73
C VAL A 178 20.05 -0.65 10.98
N PHE A 179 19.61 -1.89 10.80
CA PHE A 179 18.23 -2.27 11.07
C PHE A 179 18.01 -2.53 12.56
N PRO A 180 16.86 -2.11 13.14
CA PRO A 180 16.51 -2.48 14.49
C PRO A 180 16.40 -4.01 14.64
N PRO A 181 16.93 -4.60 15.71
CA PRO A 181 16.94 -6.04 15.90
C PRO A 181 15.52 -6.57 16.13
N VAL A 182 15.25 -7.77 15.58
CA VAL A 182 14.02 -8.52 15.83
C VAL A 182 14.29 -9.63 16.85
N SER A 183 13.59 -9.59 17.99
CA SER A 183 13.68 -10.63 19.02
C SER A 183 12.70 -11.76 18.70
N THR A 184 13.23 -13.00 18.66
CA THR A 184 12.41 -14.20 18.40
C THR A 184 12.90 -15.39 19.22
N THR A 185 11.96 -16.26 19.60
CA THR A 185 12.24 -17.56 20.24
C THR A 185 12.50 -18.66 19.21
N ALA A 186 12.24 -18.41 17.92
CA ALA A 186 12.50 -19.39 16.86
C ALA A 186 14.00 -19.53 16.59
N ASP A 187 14.43 -20.76 16.35
CA ASP A 187 15.78 -21.06 15.87
C ASP A 187 15.84 -20.76 14.36
N ILE A 188 16.37 -19.60 14.02
CA ILE A 188 16.47 -19.10 12.65
C ILE A 188 17.93 -18.81 12.29
N SER A 189 18.27 -18.98 11.02
CA SER A 189 19.60 -18.66 10.52
C SER A 189 19.89 -17.14 10.61
N PRO A 190 21.17 -16.73 10.65
CA PRO A 190 21.55 -15.32 10.60
C PRO A 190 20.96 -14.59 9.37
N ASP A 191 20.92 -15.25 8.20
CA ASP A 191 20.36 -14.68 6.98
C ASP A 191 18.85 -14.43 7.11
N THR A 192 18.11 -15.41 7.66
CA THR A 192 16.68 -15.25 7.92
C THR A 192 16.41 -14.12 8.91
N ARG A 193 17.24 -14.00 9.95
CA ARG A 193 17.15 -12.89 10.91
C ARG A 193 17.35 -11.54 10.22
N SER A 194 18.40 -11.42 9.42
CA SER A 194 18.68 -10.21 8.65
C SER A 194 17.50 -9.85 7.72
N MET A 195 16.93 -10.82 7.01
CA MET A 195 15.74 -10.60 6.17
C MET A 195 14.53 -10.11 6.97
N LEU A 196 14.32 -10.66 8.18
CA LEU A 196 13.22 -10.22 9.06
C LEU A 196 13.43 -8.80 9.57
N GLU A 197 14.63 -8.41 9.92
CA GLU A 197 14.96 -7.06 10.37
C GLU A 197 14.71 -6.04 9.25
N VAL A 198 15.14 -6.36 8.02
CA VAL A 198 14.88 -5.53 6.83
C VAL A 198 13.38 -5.42 6.54
N TYR A 199 12.65 -6.54 6.60
CA TYR A 199 11.21 -6.56 6.38
C TYR A 199 10.47 -5.73 7.44
N THR A 200 10.83 -5.92 8.71
CA THR A 200 10.21 -5.22 9.85
C THR A 200 10.41 -3.71 9.76
N GLU A 201 11.59 -3.27 9.31
CA GLU A 201 11.83 -1.85 9.09
C GLU A 201 10.86 -1.25 8.06
N GLY A 202 10.64 -1.93 6.94
CA GLY A 202 9.66 -1.48 5.95
C GLY A 202 8.21 -1.53 6.47
N VAL A 203 7.90 -2.44 7.39
CA VAL A 203 6.60 -2.47 8.07
C VAL A 203 6.43 -1.25 8.98
N ARG A 204 7.49 -0.85 9.71
CA ARG A 204 7.47 0.39 10.52
C ARG A 204 7.24 1.63 9.68
N ASP A 205 7.90 1.73 8.53
CA ASP A 205 7.71 2.86 7.62
C ASP A 205 6.25 2.93 7.13
N ALA A 206 5.67 1.79 6.78
CA ALA A 206 4.27 1.72 6.35
C ALA A 206 3.28 2.06 7.49
N ASP A 207 3.58 1.66 8.73
CA ASP A 207 2.80 2.03 9.91
C ASP A 207 2.92 3.52 10.23
N ALA A 208 4.11 4.10 10.04
CA ALA A 208 4.31 5.54 10.18
C ALA A 208 3.48 6.33 9.17
N MET A 209 3.41 5.87 7.90
CA MET A 209 2.50 6.42 6.90
C MET A 209 1.04 6.37 7.36
N LEU A 210 0.60 5.23 7.89
CA LEU A 210 -0.75 5.08 8.43
C LEU A 210 -1.02 6.09 9.55
N GLY A 211 -0.09 6.24 10.50
CA GLY A 211 -0.19 7.21 11.58
C GLY A 211 -0.26 8.65 11.08
N ARG A 212 0.57 9.02 10.09
CA ARG A 212 0.56 10.34 9.46
C ARG A 212 -0.79 10.65 8.81
N LEU A 213 -1.29 9.75 7.97
CA LEU A 213 -2.58 9.95 7.30
C LEU A 213 -3.74 10.01 8.29
N THR A 214 -3.74 9.14 9.32
CA THR A 214 -4.76 9.17 10.36
C THR A 214 -4.76 10.51 11.11
N ALA A 215 -3.58 11.01 11.51
CA ALA A 215 -3.47 12.30 12.18
C ALA A 215 -3.90 13.45 11.27
N TYR A 216 -3.48 13.43 10.01
CA TYR A 216 -3.85 14.44 9.03
C TYR A 216 -5.37 14.53 8.84
N PHE A 217 -6.03 13.39 8.62
CA PHE A 217 -7.47 13.36 8.39
C PHE A 217 -8.31 13.60 9.65
N ALA A 218 -7.77 13.30 10.84
CA ALA A 218 -8.45 13.61 12.10
C ALA A 218 -8.64 15.12 12.36
N GLU A 219 -7.85 15.95 11.68
CA GLU A 219 -7.96 17.42 11.77
C GLU A 219 -8.87 18.04 10.69
N ARG A 220 -9.50 17.23 9.84
CA ARG A 220 -10.35 17.68 8.75
C ARG A 220 -11.83 17.67 9.14
N GLU A 221 -12.60 18.57 8.52
CA GLU A 221 -14.06 18.63 8.70
C GLU A 221 -14.79 17.65 7.76
N GLU A 222 -14.16 17.27 6.65
CA GLU A 222 -14.69 16.33 5.70
C GLU A 222 -14.69 14.91 6.26
N PRO A 223 -15.77 14.13 6.07
CA PRO A 223 -15.81 12.74 6.50
C PRO A 223 -14.86 11.88 5.65
N VAL A 224 -14.00 11.12 6.32
CA VAL A 224 -13.02 10.22 5.70
C VAL A 224 -13.32 8.78 6.14
N VAL A 225 -13.21 7.83 5.18
CA VAL A 225 -13.41 6.38 5.41
C VAL A 225 -12.20 5.60 4.92
#